data_2e699315f92456ebcdc4253d095c81fa
#
_entry.id   2e699315f92456ebcdc4253d095c81fa
#
_cell.length_a   1.000
_cell.length_b   1.000
_cell.length_c   1.000
_cell.angle_alpha   90.00
_cell.angle_beta   90.00
_cell.angle_gamma   90.00
#
_symmetry.space_group_name_H-M   'P 1'
#
loop_
_entity.id
_entity.type
_entity.pdbx_description
1 polymer ?
#
loop_
_entity_poly.entity_id
_entity_poly.type
_entity_poly.pdbx_seq_one_letter_code
_entity_poly.pdbx_strand_id
1 'polypeptide(L)'
;MAILSGGPNSGFSGKAGSVVGYYRMGKWVIRGLPRLSTKNKKGSALQNVHRNRFIQVQQFLKPISGFIRIGFNLEAKQRGNTPYNSANSYHLLQAFDENGLLDYSKAKVTSGLLPGAEDAAVFYQDGEFIFTWSDHSLNPPYSRAIQPKKDDQVMLLIYNIKDKQIDGISSGARRSECREVLKLQAKLPEEEWHAWIAFISDDRERISNSEYLGIVQGNSEEGA
;
A
#
# COMPACT_ATOMS: atom_id res chain seq x y z
N MET A 1 -34.91 2.14 12.13
CA MET A 1 -35.37 3.50 12.42
C MET A 1 -34.33 4.47 11.86
N ALA A 2 -34.75 5.55 11.22
CA ALA A 2 -33.85 6.61 10.71
C ALA A 2 -33.96 7.83 11.63
N ILE A 3 -32.82 8.47 11.88
CA ILE A 3 -32.74 9.67 12.73
C ILE A 3 -32.34 10.85 11.85
N LEU A 4 -33.14 11.92 11.90
CA LEU A 4 -32.85 13.19 11.24
C LEU A 4 -32.05 14.09 12.20
N SER A 5 -30.95 14.66 11.73
CA SER A 5 -30.05 15.45 12.57
C SER A 5 -30.12 16.96 12.38
N GLY A 6 -31.10 17.49 11.65
CA GLY A 6 -31.17 18.94 11.38
C GLY A 6 -32.41 19.41 10.60
N GLY A 7 -33.56 18.78 10.82
CA GLY A 7 -34.82 19.15 10.16
C GLY A 7 -35.12 18.34 8.89
N PRO A 8 -36.30 18.56 8.25
CA PRO A 8 -36.82 17.69 7.20
C PRO A 8 -36.00 17.64 5.92
N ASN A 9 -35.18 18.67 5.66
CA ASN A 9 -34.30 18.73 4.48
C ASN A 9 -32.84 18.37 4.81
N SER A 10 -32.51 17.92 6.05
CA SER A 10 -31.20 17.53 6.44
C SER A 10 -30.88 16.06 6.08
N GLY A 11 -29.62 15.70 6.14
CA GLY A 11 -29.23 14.31 6.03
C GLY A 11 -29.76 13.47 7.20
N PHE A 12 -29.99 12.19 6.94
CA PHE A 12 -30.44 11.24 7.97
C PHE A 12 -29.50 10.05 8.08
N SER A 13 -29.44 9.47 9.26
CA SER A 13 -28.70 8.23 9.51
C SER A 13 -29.68 7.10 9.81
N GLY A 14 -29.46 5.95 9.16
CA GLY A 14 -30.27 4.76 9.36
C GLY A 14 -31.13 4.39 8.17
N LYS A 15 -32.05 3.42 8.38
CA LYS A 15 -32.94 2.89 7.34
C LYS A 15 -34.27 3.61 7.35
N ALA A 16 -34.68 4.10 6.17
CA ALA A 16 -35.98 4.71 5.92
C ALA A 16 -36.65 4.03 4.70
N GLY A 17 -37.58 3.12 4.93
CA GLY A 17 -38.24 2.37 3.87
C GLY A 17 -37.22 1.56 3.01
N SER A 18 -37.15 1.89 1.72
CA SER A 18 -36.27 1.23 0.74
C SER A 18 -34.88 1.85 0.64
N VAL A 19 -34.55 2.86 1.46
CA VAL A 19 -33.26 3.55 1.43
C VAL A 19 -32.56 3.54 2.77
N VAL A 20 -31.22 3.68 2.72
CA VAL A 20 -30.35 3.87 3.87
C VAL A 20 -29.58 5.17 3.69
N GLY A 21 -29.63 6.04 4.70
CA GLY A 21 -28.82 7.25 4.80
C GLY A 21 -27.67 7.06 5.78
N TYR A 22 -26.52 7.66 5.50
CA TYR A 22 -25.37 7.71 6.39
C TYR A 22 -24.43 8.86 6.02
N TYR A 23 -23.66 9.31 7.02
CA TYR A 23 -22.64 10.32 6.80
C TYR A 23 -21.31 9.67 6.49
N ARG A 24 -20.64 10.10 5.41
CA ARG A 24 -19.32 9.56 5.02
C ARG A 24 -18.47 10.66 4.37
N MET A 25 -17.24 10.81 4.86
CA MET A 25 -16.22 11.74 4.30
C MET A 25 -16.75 13.15 4.08
N GLY A 26 -17.42 13.71 5.09
CA GLY A 26 -17.95 15.08 5.02
C GLY A 26 -19.27 15.23 4.24
N LYS A 27 -19.88 14.15 3.75
CA LYS A 27 -21.08 14.19 2.92
C LYS A 27 -22.17 13.22 3.41
N TRP A 28 -23.41 13.64 3.28
CA TRP A 28 -24.56 12.75 3.43
C TRP A 28 -24.74 11.89 2.18
N VAL A 29 -24.87 10.60 2.38
CA VAL A 29 -25.06 9.62 1.32
C VAL A 29 -26.37 8.87 1.55
N ILE A 30 -27.18 8.76 0.51
CA ILE A 30 -28.40 7.96 0.50
C ILE A 30 -28.23 6.89 -0.58
N ARG A 31 -28.53 5.64 -0.25
CA ARG A 31 -28.51 4.53 -1.21
C ARG A 31 -29.74 3.65 -1.03
N GLY A 32 -30.17 3.02 -2.13
CA GLY A 32 -31.18 1.97 -2.07
C GLY A 32 -30.70 0.75 -1.29
N LEU A 33 -31.61 0.06 -0.61
CA LEU A 33 -31.33 -1.24 -0.01
C LEU A 33 -31.01 -2.27 -1.10
N PRO A 34 -30.02 -3.16 -0.88
CA PRO A 34 -29.77 -4.26 -1.79
C PRO A 34 -31.01 -5.14 -1.93
N ARG A 35 -31.40 -5.42 -3.15
CA ARG A 35 -32.43 -6.43 -3.42
C ARG A 35 -31.76 -7.80 -3.41
N LEU A 36 -32.24 -8.69 -2.54
CA LEU A 36 -31.78 -10.07 -2.52
C LEU A 36 -32.24 -10.74 -3.82
N SER A 37 -31.27 -11.10 -4.67
CA SER A 37 -31.55 -11.90 -5.87
C SER A 37 -31.36 -13.39 -5.52
N THR A 38 -32.39 -14.20 -5.78
CA THR A 38 -32.31 -15.66 -5.70
C THR A 38 -31.64 -16.27 -6.93
N LYS A 39 -31.47 -15.50 -7.99
CA LYS A 39 -30.87 -15.95 -9.27
C LYS A 39 -29.36 -15.77 -9.22
N ASN A 40 -28.64 -16.82 -9.60
CA ASN A 40 -27.17 -16.84 -9.83
C ASN A 40 -26.27 -16.61 -8.61
N LYS A 41 -26.33 -17.49 -7.62
CA LYS A 41 -25.33 -17.56 -6.53
C LYS A 41 -23.89 -17.87 -7.02
N LYS A 42 -23.73 -18.55 -8.17
CA LYS A 42 -22.43 -18.98 -8.69
C LYS A 42 -21.65 -17.89 -9.45
N GLY A 43 -22.29 -16.83 -9.90
CA GLY A 43 -21.68 -15.80 -10.74
C GLY A 43 -21.34 -16.31 -12.16
N SER A 44 -21.15 -15.37 -13.12
CA SER A 44 -20.59 -15.71 -14.44
C SER A 44 -19.08 -15.97 -14.35
N ALA A 45 -18.50 -16.59 -15.38
CA ALA A 45 -17.05 -16.83 -15.46
C ALA A 45 -16.25 -15.53 -15.25
N LEU A 46 -16.64 -14.45 -15.92
CA LEU A 46 -16.01 -13.13 -15.79
C LEU A 46 -16.13 -12.55 -14.37
N GLN A 47 -17.29 -12.70 -13.73
CA GLN A 47 -17.47 -12.27 -12.34
C GLN A 47 -16.57 -13.06 -11.39
N ASN A 48 -16.35 -14.34 -11.64
CA ASN A 48 -15.47 -15.16 -10.81
C ASN A 48 -14.01 -14.75 -10.99
N VAL A 49 -13.56 -14.41 -12.20
CA VAL A 49 -12.22 -13.85 -12.44
C VAL A 49 -12.03 -12.58 -11.62
N HIS A 50 -12.96 -11.62 -11.69
CA HIS A 50 -12.85 -10.38 -10.91
C HIS A 50 -12.90 -10.62 -9.39
N ARG A 51 -13.70 -11.57 -8.91
CA ARG A 51 -13.73 -11.95 -7.49
C ARG A 51 -12.39 -12.54 -7.05
N ASN A 52 -11.78 -13.41 -7.86
CA ASN A 52 -10.48 -14.00 -7.55
C ASN A 52 -9.38 -12.95 -7.49
N ARG A 53 -9.33 -12.02 -8.45
CA ARG A 53 -8.40 -10.88 -8.40
C ARG A 53 -8.60 -10.05 -7.13
N PHE A 54 -9.84 -9.75 -6.79
CA PHE A 54 -10.15 -9.00 -5.57
C PHE A 54 -9.66 -9.74 -4.31
N ILE A 55 -9.86 -11.06 -4.23
CA ILE A 55 -9.39 -11.87 -3.10
C ILE A 55 -7.87 -11.81 -2.99
N GLN A 56 -7.12 -11.95 -4.09
CA GLN A 56 -5.65 -11.86 -4.09
C GLN A 56 -5.17 -10.50 -3.59
N VAL A 57 -5.76 -9.40 -4.09
CA VAL A 57 -5.43 -8.05 -3.62
C VAL A 57 -5.74 -7.88 -2.13
N GLN A 58 -6.89 -8.39 -1.65
CA GLN A 58 -7.22 -8.32 -0.22
C GLN A 58 -6.25 -9.13 0.65
N GLN A 59 -5.81 -10.30 0.17
CA GLN A 59 -4.81 -11.11 0.88
C GLN A 59 -3.47 -10.39 1.02
N PHE A 60 -3.07 -9.65 -0.01
CA PHE A 60 -1.85 -8.84 0.00
C PHE A 60 -1.99 -7.58 0.88
N LEU A 61 -3.04 -6.78 0.67
CA LEU A 61 -3.18 -5.48 1.33
C LEU A 61 -3.57 -5.55 2.81
N LYS A 62 -4.29 -6.59 3.22
CA LYS A 62 -4.79 -6.68 4.59
C LYS A 62 -3.68 -6.74 5.64
N PRO A 63 -2.64 -7.57 5.52
CA PRO A 63 -1.51 -7.58 6.44
C PRO A 63 -0.80 -6.22 6.53
N ILE A 64 -0.56 -5.57 5.38
CA ILE A 64 0.18 -4.29 5.27
C ILE A 64 -0.73 -3.06 5.40
N SER A 65 -1.96 -3.20 5.90
CA SER A 65 -2.95 -2.11 5.93
C SER A 65 -2.48 -0.86 6.69
N GLY A 66 -1.68 -1.04 7.75
CA GLY A 66 -1.06 0.06 8.49
C GLY A 66 -0.11 0.88 7.61
N PHE A 67 0.71 0.20 6.82
CA PHE A 67 1.64 0.83 5.88
C PHE A 67 0.90 1.53 4.73
N ILE A 68 -0.10 0.88 4.16
CA ILE A 68 -0.97 1.44 3.10
C ILE A 68 -1.68 2.71 3.59
N ARG A 69 -2.08 2.77 4.85
CA ARG A 69 -2.74 3.95 5.43
C ARG A 69 -1.86 5.20 5.33
N ILE A 70 -0.54 5.06 5.49
CA ILE A 70 0.42 6.13 5.33
C ILE A 70 0.74 6.33 3.85
N GLY A 71 1.09 5.27 3.15
CA GLY A 71 1.60 5.28 1.79
C GLY A 71 0.63 5.81 0.73
N PHE A 72 -0.66 5.61 0.92
CA PHE A 72 -1.71 6.09 -0.02
C PHE A 72 -2.53 7.27 0.51
N ASN A 73 -2.13 7.88 1.65
CA ASN A 73 -2.93 8.94 2.27
C ASN A 73 -3.10 10.17 1.36
N LEU A 74 -2.02 10.61 0.72
CA LEU A 74 -2.04 11.80 -0.12
C LEU A 74 -2.87 11.59 -1.39
N GLU A 75 -2.68 10.46 -2.07
CA GLU A 75 -3.49 10.09 -3.24
C GLU A 75 -4.97 9.96 -2.88
N ALA A 76 -5.27 9.34 -1.76
CA ALA A 76 -6.64 9.17 -1.28
C ALA A 76 -7.33 10.50 -1.00
N LYS A 77 -6.63 11.48 -0.41
CA LYS A 77 -7.14 12.84 -0.20
C LYS A 77 -7.49 13.52 -1.52
N GLN A 78 -6.62 13.42 -2.52
CA GLN A 78 -6.88 14.00 -3.85
C GLN A 78 -8.10 13.35 -4.53
N ARG A 79 -8.25 12.02 -4.41
CA ARG A 79 -9.36 11.27 -5.01
C ARG A 79 -10.66 11.30 -4.18
N GLY A 80 -10.64 11.85 -2.98
CA GLY A 80 -11.80 11.85 -2.08
C GLY A 80 -12.23 10.45 -1.64
N ASN A 81 -11.28 9.53 -1.42
CA ASN A 81 -11.56 8.17 -0.96
C ASN A 81 -10.64 7.77 0.21
N THR A 82 -10.65 6.51 0.62
CA THR A 82 -9.77 6.03 1.69
C THR A 82 -8.44 5.52 1.10
N PRO A 83 -7.31 5.59 1.85
CA PRO A 83 -6.02 5.04 1.41
C PRO A 83 -6.11 3.59 0.95
N TYR A 84 -6.83 2.76 1.69
CA TYR A 84 -7.03 1.37 1.35
C TYR A 84 -7.80 1.17 0.04
N ASN A 85 -8.83 2.00 -0.23
CA ASN A 85 -9.57 1.94 -1.49
C ASN A 85 -8.71 2.42 -2.68
N SER A 86 -7.86 3.45 -2.49
CA SER A 86 -6.91 3.89 -3.52
C SER A 86 -5.93 2.78 -3.88
N ALA A 87 -5.30 2.17 -2.87
CA ALA A 87 -4.40 1.03 -3.07
C ALA A 87 -5.11 -0.14 -3.76
N ASN A 88 -6.31 -0.52 -3.28
CA ASN A 88 -7.10 -1.59 -3.88
C ASN A 88 -7.42 -1.33 -5.35
N SER A 89 -7.83 -0.10 -5.69
CA SER A 89 -8.10 0.29 -7.08
C SER A 89 -6.85 0.20 -7.95
N TYR A 90 -5.71 0.69 -7.46
CA TYR A 90 -4.44 0.60 -8.18
C TYR A 90 -4.08 -0.86 -8.50
N HIS A 91 -4.07 -1.73 -7.48
CA HIS A 91 -3.67 -3.13 -7.65
C HIS A 91 -4.60 -3.90 -8.58
N LEU A 92 -5.91 -3.69 -8.48
CA LEU A 92 -6.88 -4.36 -9.38
C LEU A 92 -6.68 -3.99 -10.85
N LEU A 93 -6.18 -2.79 -11.13
CA LEU A 93 -6.02 -2.28 -12.49
C LEU A 93 -4.62 -2.52 -13.06
N GLN A 94 -3.57 -2.52 -12.21
CA GLN A 94 -2.18 -2.40 -12.68
C GLN A 94 -1.26 -3.54 -12.22
N ALA A 95 -1.63 -4.31 -11.18
CA ALA A 95 -0.71 -5.23 -10.54
C ALA A 95 -1.02 -6.71 -10.83
N PHE A 96 -1.56 -7.01 -12.00
CA PHE A 96 -1.78 -8.39 -12.42
C PHE A 96 -0.94 -8.73 -13.64
N ASP A 97 -0.48 -9.98 -13.69
CA ASP A 97 0.15 -10.58 -14.85
C ASP A 97 -0.90 -11.06 -15.88
N GLU A 98 -0.44 -11.59 -17.01
CA GLU A 98 -1.28 -12.14 -18.07
C GLU A 98 -2.07 -13.37 -17.62
N ASN A 99 -1.58 -14.10 -16.61
CA ASN A 99 -2.22 -15.29 -16.05
C ASN A 99 -3.29 -14.96 -15.00
N GLY A 100 -3.44 -13.67 -14.65
CA GLY A 100 -4.37 -13.21 -13.63
C GLY A 100 -3.90 -13.44 -12.19
N LEU A 101 -2.59 -13.58 -12.00
CA LEU A 101 -1.93 -13.63 -10.69
C LEU A 101 -1.40 -12.25 -10.31
N LEU A 102 -1.39 -11.95 -9.01
CA LEU A 102 -0.83 -10.71 -8.50
C LEU A 102 0.68 -10.68 -8.69
N ASP A 103 1.15 -9.71 -9.46
CA ASP A 103 2.55 -9.45 -9.74
C ASP A 103 3.12 -8.47 -8.71
N TYR A 104 3.93 -8.96 -7.80
CA TYR A 104 4.50 -8.16 -6.71
C TYR A 104 5.50 -7.11 -7.20
N SER A 105 6.11 -7.30 -8.38
CA SER A 105 6.99 -6.31 -8.98
C SER A 105 6.23 -5.05 -9.41
N LYS A 106 4.95 -5.18 -9.73
CA LYS A 106 4.03 -4.08 -10.05
C LYS A 106 3.26 -3.56 -8.85
N ALA A 107 3.34 -4.27 -7.71
CA ALA A 107 2.63 -3.86 -6.51
C ALA A 107 3.27 -2.62 -5.88
N LYS A 108 2.44 -1.67 -5.46
CA LYS A 108 2.87 -0.46 -4.76
C LYS A 108 2.39 -0.45 -3.32
N VAL A 109 3.27 -0.08 -2.42
CA VAL A 109 2.94 0.11 -1.00
C VAL A 109 2.80 1.59 -0.65
N THR A 110 3.34 2.47 -1.50
CA THR A 110 3.14 3.92 -1.43
C THR A 110 2.86 4.50 -2.82
N SER A 111 2.15 5.64 -2.87
CA SER A 111 1.85 6.36 -4.11
C SER A 111 1.94 7.86 -3.92
N GLY A 112 2.77 8.53 -4.74
CA GLY A 112 2.96 9.97 -4.70
C GLY A 112 3.93 10.48 -5.75
N LEU A 113 4.25 11.77 -5.66
CA LEU A 113 5.02 12.51 -6.66
C LEU A 113 6.46 12.85 -6.23
N LEU A 114 6.83 12.58 -4.96
CA LEU A 114 8.21 12.77 -4.51
C LEU A 114 9.13 11.85 -5.31
N PRO A 115 10.35 12.26 -5.68
CA PRO A 115 11.33 11.36 -6.26
C PRO A 115 11.64 10.17 -5.35
N GLY A 116 11.67 8.98 -5.93
CA GLY A 116 11.95 7.72 -5.22
C GLY A 116 13.41 7.55 -4.81
N ALA A 117 13.78 6.32 -4.52
CA ALA A 117 15.15 5.93 -4.35
C ALA A 117 15.87 5.89 -5.71
N GLU A 118 17.18 6.08 -5.72
CA GLU A 118 18.04 5.81 -6.86
C GLU A 118 19.10 4.82 -6.43
N ASP A 119 19.46 3.90 -7.34
CA ASP A 119 20.41 2.80 -7.08
C ASP A 119 20.10 2.00 -5.80
N ALA A 120 18.79 1.82 -5.54
CA ALA A 120 18.36 1.16 -4.32
C ALA A 120 18.63 -0.34 -4.38
N ALA A 121 19.19 -0.87 -3.30
CA ALA A 121 19.45 -2.29 -3.16
C ALA A 121 19.09 -2.76 -1.75
N VAL A 122 18.83 -4.04 -1.61
CA VAL A 122 18.58 -4.70 -0.34
C VAL A 122 19.31 -6.03 -0.33
N PHE A 123 19.92 -6.36 0.80
CA PHE A 123 20.55 -7.66 1.04
C PHE A 123 20.34 -8.07 2.50
N TYR A 124 20.39 -9.38 2.72
CA TYR A 124 20.27 -9.97 4.05
C TYR A 124 21.64 -10.45 4.53
N GLN A 125 22.01 -10.01 5.72
CA GLN A 125 23.28 -10.41 6.37
C GLN A 125 23.09 -10.43 7.90
N ASP A 126 23.60 -11.46 8.55
CA ASP A 126 23.64 -11.58 10.01
C ASP A 126 22.30 -11.36 10.75
N GLY A 127 21.19 -11.77 10.13
CA GLY A 127 19.87 -11.59 10.73
C GLY A 127 19.21 -10.24 10.43
N GLU A 128 19.82 -9.41 9.61
CA GLU A 128 19.37 -8.05 9.31
C GLU A 128 19.14 -7.85 7.81
N PHE A 129 18.10 -7.11 7.44
CA PHE A 129 17.93 -6.58 6.09
C PHE A 129 18.60 -5.22 6.00
N ILE A 130 19.59 -5.10 5.15
CA ILE A 130 20.36 -3.88 4.92
C ILE A 130 19.87 -3.27 3.62
N PHE A 131 19.29 -2.07 3.71
CA PHE A 131 18.85 -1.28 2.56
C PHE A 131 19.88 -0.19 2.30
N THR A 132 20.22 0.01 1.03
CA THR A 132 21.13 1.07 0.58
C THR A 132 20.51 1.81 -0.59
N TRP A 133 20.85 3.08 -0.77
CA TRP A 133 20.43 3.94 -1.88
C TRP A 133 21.43 5.06 -2.11
N SER A 134 21.34 5.75 -3.25
CA SER A 134 22.13 6.93 -3.55
C SER A 134 21.35 8.21 -3.21
N ASP A 135 22.04 9.22 -2.63
CA ASP A 135 21.45 10.53 -2.37
C ASP A 135 21.77 11.51 -3.50
N HIS A 136 20.78 11.83 -4.32
CA HIS A 136 20.85 12.82 -5.38
C HIS A 136 20.13 14.13 -5.03
N SER A 137 19.87 14.40 -3.74
CA SER A 137 19.14 15.58 -3.29
C SER A 137 19.85 16.91 -3.62
N LEU A 138 21.18 16.89 -3.71
CA LEU A 138 22.01 18.06 -4.04
C LEU A 138 22.14 18.28 -5.56
N ASN A 139 22.13 17.22 -6.35
CA ASN A 139 22.23 17.26 -7.81
C ASN A 139 21.17 16.37 -8.45
N PRO A 140 19.90 16.73 -8.37
CA PRO A 140 18.86 15.91 -8.96
C PRO A 140 19.06 15.83 -10.49
N PRO A 141 19.01 14.63 -11.08
CA PRO A 141 19.33 14.41 -12.50
C PRO A 141 18.36 15.10 -13.46
N TYR A 142 17.25 15.64 -12.95
CA TYR A 142 16.22 16.30 -13.75
C TYR A 142 15.66 17.52 -13.04
N SER A 143 15.29 18.54 -13.85
CA SER A 143 14.50 19.67 -13.38
C SER A 143 13.05 19.22 -13.11
N ARG A 144 12.78 18.71 -11.94
CA ARG A 144 11.43 18.33 -11.48
C ARG A 144 10.82 19.46 -10.66
N ALA A 145 9.51 19.63 -10.78
CA ALA A 145 8.78 20.59 -9.95
C ALA A 145 8.86 20.27 -8.45
N ILE A 146 9.03 18.99 -8.12
CA ILE A 146 9.21 18.50 -6.74
C ILE A 146 10.63 17.93 -6.64
N GLN A 147 11.46 18.56 -5.82
CA GLN A 147 12.84 18.14 -5.57
C GLN A 147 12.91 17.23 -4.35
N PRO A 148 13.76 16.19 -4.37
CA PRO A 148 14.08 15.41 -3.20
C PRO A 148 14.87 16.27 -2.20
N LYS A 149 14.66 16.06 -0.92
CA LYS A 149 15.40 16.71 0.15
C LYS A 149 16.25 15.71 0.91
N LYS A 150 17.41 16.13 1.40
CA LYS A 150 18.29 15.30 2.23
C LYS A 150 17.60 14.79 3.51
N ASP A 151 16.61 15.53 4.00
CA ASP A 151 15.87 15.22 5.23
C ASP A 151 14.63 14.34 4.98
N ASP A 152 14.33 13.97 3.71
CA ASP A 152 13.29 13.00 3.43
C ASP A 152 13.61 11.67 4.12
N GLN A 153 12.61 11.07 4.75
CA GLN A 153 12.79 9.84 5.52
C GLN A 153 12.45 8.61 4.68
N VAL A 154 13.24 7.55 4.83
CA VAL A 154 12.99 6.29 4.16
C VAL A 154 11.79 5.55 4.76
N MET A 155 11.03 4.92 3.91
CA MET A 155 9.98 3.96 4.25
C MET A 155 10.36 2.60 3.66
N LEU A 156 10.48 1.61 4.49
CA LEU A 156 10.87 0.25 4.12
C LEU A 156 9.77 -0.73 4.47
N LEU A 157 9.53 -1.68 3.60
CA LEU A 157 8.64 -2.80 3.85
C LEU A 157 9.27 -4.08 3.34
N ILE A 158 9.27 -5.10 4.19
CA ILE A 158 9.55 -6.48 3.82
C ILE A 158 8.31 -7.33 4.10
N TYR A 159 8.04 -8.28 3.23
CA TYR A 159 6.84 -9.10 3.31
C TYR A 159 7.12 -10.52 2.87
N ASN A 160 6.94 -11.47 3.78
CA ASN A 160 6.87 -12.88 3.47
C ASN A 160 5.42 -13.23 3.11
N ILE A 161 5.20 -13.58 1.84
CA ILE A 161 3.85 -13.81 1.32
C ILE A 161 3.28 -15.13 1.84
N LYS A 162 4.12 -16.14 2.00
CA LYS A 162 3.72 -17.49 2.43
C LYS A 162 3.14 -17.48 3.84
N ASP A 163 3.87 -16.89 4.78
CA ASP A 163 3.46 -16.84 6.19
C ASP A 163 2.73 -15.55 6.55
N LYS A 164 2.59 -14.62 5.59
CA LYS A 164 1.96 -13.30 5.80
C LYS A 164 2.64 -12.48 6.90
N GLN A 165 3.93 -12.74 7.11
CA GLN A 165 4.74 -11.94 8.02
C GLN A 165 5.19 -10.67 7.33
N ILE A 166 5.12 -9.58 8.06
CA ILE A 166 5.55 -8.27 7.60
C ILE A 166 6.45 -7.64 8.64
N ASP A 167 7.42 -6.89 8.18
CA ASP A 167 8.13 -5.92 9.00
C ASP A 167 8.43 -4.69 8.15
N GLY A 168 8.63 -3.54 8.79
CA GLY A 168 8.90 -2.32 8.05
C GLY A 168 8.97 -1.08 8.92
N ILE A 169 9.59 -0.07 8.34
CA ILE A 169 9.78 1.25 8.95
C ILE A 169 9.05 2.28 8.10
N SER A 170 8.19 3.09 8.72
CA SER A 170 7.46 4.17 8.05
C SER A 170 8.15 5.54 8.19
N SER A 171 9.26 5.61 8.92
CA SER A 171 9.99 6.82 9.28
C SER A 171 11.40 6.42 9.75
N GLY A 172 12.21 5.96 8.81
CA GLY A 172 13.58 5.52 9.08
C GLY A 172 14.61 6.62 8.83
N ALA A 173 15.81 6.19 8.46
CA ALA A 173 16.95 7.02 8.14
C ALA A 173 16.62 8.12 7.13
N ARG A 174 17.36 9.22 7.19
CA ARG A 174 17.24 10.31 6.22
C ARG A 174 17.84 9.91 4.88
N ARG A 175 17.35 10.49 3.79
CA ARG A 175 17.87 10.24 2.44
C ARG A 175 19.38 10.37 2.36
N SER A 176 19.95 11.38 3.05
CA SER A 176 21.39 11.64 3.09
C SER A 176 22.22 10.59 3.83
N GLU A 177 21.59 9.69 4.60
CA GLU A 177 22.29 8.62 5.32
C GLU A 177 22.59 7.42 4.42
N CYS A 178 21.93 7.31 3.27
CA CYS A 178 22.16 6.31 2.23
C CYS A 178 22.06 4.85 2.70
N ARG A 179 21.64 4.60 3.92
CA ARG A 179 21.55 3.27 4.52
C ARG A 179 20.53 3.22 5.65
N GLU A 180 19.81 2.08 5.71
CA GLU A 180 18.95 1.73 6.84
C GLU A 180 18.99 0.23 7.08
N VAL A 181 18.85 -0.18 8.33
CA VAL A 181 18.89 -1.59 8.74
C VAL A 181 17.59 -1.97 9.42
N LEU A 182 16.96 -3.01 8.93
CA LEU A 182 15.74 -3.56 9.48
C LEU A 182 16.07 -4.91 10.14
N LYS A 183 15.94 -4.94 11.48
CA LYS A 183 16.22 -6.12 12.29
C LYS A 183 14.94 -6.92 12.46
N LEU A 184 14.92 -8.15 11.96
CA LEU A 184 13.83 -9.05 12.25
C LEU A 184 13.93 -9.60 13.66
N GLN A 185 12.80 -9.57 14.37
CA GLN A 185 12.72 -10.17 15.70
C GLN A 185 12.62 -11.71 15.67
N ALA A 186 12.36 -12.30 14.51
CA ALA A 186 12.26 -13.74 14.31
C ALA A 186 13.45 -14.27 13.52
N LYS A 187 13.95 -15.47 13.87
CA LYS A 187 14.90 -16.19 13.02
C LYS A 187 14.22 -16.52 11.70
N LEU A 188 14.84 -16.08 10.60
CA LEU A 188 14.40 -16.45 9.26
C LEU A 188 14.67 -17.93 9.03
N PRO A 189 13.66 -18.70 8.67
CA PRO A 189 13.85 -19.86 7.83
C PRO A 189 14.21 -19.41 6.41
N GLU A 190 14.62 -20.31 5.55
CA GLU A 190 14.95 -20.19 4.11
C GLU A 190 13.80 -19.65 3.24
N GLU A 191 13.19 -18.54 3.63
CA GLU A 191 11.96 -18.03 3.04
C GLU A 191 12.20 -16.80 2.19
N GLU A 192 11.34 -16.67 1.16
CA GLU A 192 11.38 -15.57 0.23
C GLU A 192 10.71 -14.32 0.84
N TRP A 193 11.48 -13.23 0.95
CA TRP A 193 11.01 -11.94 1.40
C TRP A 193 10.98 -10.94 0.27
N HIS A 194 9.84 -10.39 -0.02
CA HIS A 194 9.69 -9.29 -0.96
C HIS A 194 10.00 -7.97 -0.26
N ALA A 195 10.76 -7.10 -0.91
CA ALA A 195 11.20 -5.83 -0.33
C ALA A 195 10.76 -4.63 -1.17
N TRP A 196 10.34 -3.56 -0.49
CA TRP A 196 10.00 -2.26 -1.09
C TRP A 196 10.66 -1.14 -0.32
N ILE A 197 11.06 -0.10 -1.08
CA ILE A 197 11.60 1.15 -0.56
C ILE A 197 10.77 2.32 -1.08
N ALA A 198 10.61 3.35 -0.26
CA ALA A 198 10.01 4.62 -0.64
C ALA A 198 10.57 5.75 0.22
N PHE A 199 10.26 7.00 -0.14
CA PHE A 199 10.59 8.17 0.66
C PHE A 199 9.35 8.98 1.02
N ILE A 200 9.36 9.56 2.20
CA ILE A 200 8.35 10.48 2.68
C ILE A 200 9.04 11.75 3.18
N SER A 201 8.51 12.92 2.81
CA SER A 201 9.06 14.19 3.30
C SER A 201 8.88 14.35 4.81
N ASP A 202 9.76 15.08 5.46
CA ASP A 202 9.75 15.32 6.91
C ASP A 202 8.42 15.94 7.38
N ASP A 203 7.84 16.85 6.57
CA ASP A 203 6.54 17.48 6.79
C ASP A 203 5.33 16.56 6.52
N ARG A 204 5.55 15.32 6.02
CA ARG A 204 4.52 14.35 5.63
C ARG A 204 3.55 14.81 4.53
N GLU A 205 3.89 15.88 3.81
CA GLU A 205 3.06 16.43 2.74
C GLU A 205 3.37 15.80 1.36
N ARG A 206 4.48 15.08 1.26
CA ARG A 206 4.93 14.44 0.02
C ARG A 206 5.42 13.02 0.28
N ILE A 207 5.14 12.15 -0.66
CA ILE A 207 5.58 10.75 -0.62
C ILE A 207 5.97 10.32 -2.03
N SER A 208 6.91 9.40 -2.13
CA SER A 208 7.29 8.79 -3.41
C SER A 208 6.41 7.59 -3.74
N ASN A 209 6.43 7.18 -5.01
CA ASN A 209 6.05 5.82 -5.33
C ASN A 209 7.04 4.86 -4.67
N SER A 210 6.54 3.72 -4.19
CA SER A 210 7.43 2.66 -3.74
C SER A 210 8.06 1.96 -4.94
N GLU A 211 9.31 1.57 -4.76
CA GLU A 211 10.08 0.74 -5.66
C GLU A 211 10.21 -0.67 -5.09
N TYR A 212 10.02 -1.65 -5.94
CA TYR A 212 10.18 -3.06 -5.59
C TYR A 212 11.63 -3.47 -5.81
N LEU A 213 12.30 -3.97 -4.77
CA LEU A 213 13.71 -4.33 -4.81
C LEU A 213 13.96 -5.83 -5.09
N GLY A 214 12.89 -6.57 -5.31
CA GLY A 214 13.02 -8.01 -5.59
C GLY A 214 12.77 -8.89 -4.36
N ILE A 215 13.18 -10.15 -4.51
CA ILE A 215 13.11 -11.16 -3.46
C ILE A 215 14.48 -11.26 -2.80
N VAL A 216 14.49 -11.19 -1.48
CA VAL A 216 15.66 -11.43 -0.65
C VAL A 216 15.52 -12.78 0.01
N GLN A 217 16.51 -13.63 -0.16
CA GLN A 217 16.58 -14.93 0.51
C GLN A 217 17.59 -14.84 1.65
N GLY A 218 17.27 -15.42 2.78
CA GLY A 218 18.25 -15.63 3.85
C GLY A 218 19.34 -16.58 3.36
N ASN A 219 20.59 -16.16 3.40
CA ASN A 219 21.69 -17.09 3.15
C ASN A 219 21.67 -18.16 4.25
N SER A 220 21.34 -19.39 3.90
CA SER A 220 21.79 -20.53 4.65
C SER A 220 23.32 -20.51 4.58
N GLU A 221 24.00 -20.26 5.70
CA GLU A 221 25.42 -20.56 5.78
C GLU A 221 25.58 -22.02 5.37
N GLU A 222 26.11 -22.25 4.17
CA GLU A 222 26.71 -23.53 3.86
C GLU A 222 27.86 -23.72 4.85
N GLY A 223 27.62 -24.54 5.87
CA GLY A 223 28.59 -24.93 6.84
C GLY A 223 29.76 -25.60 6.12
N ALA A 224 30.93 -24.99 6.24
CA ALA A 224 32.23 -25.63 5.97
C ALA A 224 32.60 -26.49 7.17
#